data_3192443c0fc58ac2d2612915e679261e
#
_entry.id   3192443c0fc58ac2d2612915e679261e
#
_cell.length_a   1.000
_cell.length_b   1.000
_cell.length_c   1.000
_cell.angle_alpha   90.00
_cell.angle_beta   90.00
_cell.angle_gamma   90.00
#
_symmetry.space_group_name_H-M   'P 1'
#
loop_
_entity.id
_entity.type
_entity.pdbx_description
1 polymer ?
#
loop_
_entity_poly.entity_id
_entity_poly.type
_entity_poly.pdbx_seq_one_letter_code
_entity_poly.pdbx_strand_id
1 'polypeptide(L)'
;MEPLAGSWPVTGAPVRVLAVKGSGGDLGTMASAGFALLDLGRLLQLREVYKGKAHEDGMVAHYPRFSVANHGVAPSIDTPLHAFIPKAHVDHMHPDAVIAIAASKDSERLTKEVFGGEI
;
A
#
# COMPACT_ATOMS: atom_id res chain seq x y z
N MET A 1 11.55 3.18 -5.17
CA MET A 1 10.87 4.50 -5.14
C MET A 1 11.90 5.58 -5.29
N GLU A 2 11.75 6.41 -6.30
CA GLU A 2 12.63 7.53 -6.57
C GLU A 2 12.29 8.72 -5.66
N PRO A 3 13.29 9.49 -5.17
CA PRO A 3 13.01 10.74 -4.49
C PRO A 3 12.46 11.76 -5.48
N LEU A 4 11.48 12.55 -5.05
CA LEU A 4 10.99 13.68 -5.83
C LEU A 4 12.08 14.73 -5.97
N ALA A 5 12.12 15.38 -7.14
CA ALA A 5 12.97 16.55 -7.33
C ALA A 5 12.47 17.69 -6.44
N GLY A 6 13.38 18.32 -5.71
CA GLY A 6 13.06 19.39 -4.78
C GLY A 6 12.97 18.92 -3.33
N SER A 7 12.65 19.84 -2.48
CA SER A 7 12.58 19.63 -1.04
C SER A 7 11.16 19.64 -0.54
N TRP A 8 10.91 18.88 0.47
CA TRP A 8 9.64 18.85 1.16
C TRP A 8 9.82 18.91 2.68
N PRO A 9 8.86 19.60 3.30
CA PRO A 9 8.31 20.89 2.87
C PRO A 9 9.05 22.06 3.52
N VAL A 10 9.63 21.83 4.70
CA VAL A 10 10.13 22.91 5.55
C VAL A 10 11.64 22.84 5.74
N THR A 11 12.24 21.68 5.61
CA THR A 11 13.65 21.45 5.91
C THR A 11 14.60 21.64 4.72
N GLY A 12 14.07 21.72 3.50
CA GLY A 12 14.88 21.73 2.29
C GLY A 12 15.51 20.39 1.90
N ALA A 13 15.31 19.33 2.69
CA ALA A 13 15.86 18.00 2.40
C ALA A 13 14.92 17.21 1.46
N PRO A 14 15.47 16.45 0.49
CA PRO A 14 14.66 15.56 -0.33
C PRO A 14 14.07 14.43 0.51
N VAL A 15 12.84 14.01 0.17
CA VAL A 15 12.18 12.87 0.81
C VAL A 15 11.89 11.78 -0.22
N ARG A 16 11.89 10.54 0.22
CA ARG A 16 11.40 9.41 -0.58
C ARG A 16 9.89 9.37 -0.48
N VAL A 17 9.24 9.31 -1.63
CA VAL A 17 7.79 9.35 -1.70
C VAL A 17 7.25 8.00 -2.16
N LEU A 18 6.28 7.49 -1.43
CA LEU A 18 5.42 6.39 -1.86
C LEU A 18 4.21 6.99 -2.59
N ALA A 19 4.06 6.66 -3.86
CA ALA A 19 2.82 6.91 -4.58
C ALA A 19 1.95 5.67 -4.49
N VAL A 20 0.86 5.73 -3.75
CA VAL A 20 -0.07 4.62 -3.58
C VAL A 20 -1.44 4.98 -4.12
N LYS A 21 -2.11 4.02 -4.72
CA LYS A 21 -3.46 4.22 -5.23
C LYS A 21 -4.39 4.69 -4.12
N GLY A 22 -5.20 5.70 -4.41
CA GLY A 22 -6.24 6.16 -3.51
C GLY A 22 -7.30 5.10 -3.24
N SER A 23 -7.96 5.23 -2.10
CA SER A 23 -9.08 4.37 -1.72
C SER A 23 -10.24 4.50 -2.71
N GLY A 24 -10.85 3.40 -3.09
CA GLY A 24 -11.86 3.36 -4.16
C GLY A 24 -11.24 3.54 -5.55
N GLY A 25 -12.02 3.83 -6.53
CA GLY A 25 -11.56 4.05 -7.88
C GLY A 25 -11.07 2.80 -8.61
N ASP A 26 -11.23 2.81 -9.92
CA ASP A 26 -10.83 1.72 -10.80
C ASP A 26 -9.39 1.93 -11.27
N LEU A 27 -8.56 0.92 -11.11
CA LEU A 27 -7.17 0.95 -11.55
C LEU A 27 -7.05 1.18 -13.07
N GLY A 28 -7.97 0.62 -13.84
CA GLY A 28 -7.97 0.73 -15.30
C GLY A 28 -8.23 2.13 -15.84
N THR A 29 -8.87 2.99 -15.06
CA THR A 29 -9.23 4.36 -15.46
C THR A 29 -8.52 5.44 -14.65
N MET A 30 -7.64 5.04 -13.71
CA MET A 30 -6.98 5.95 -12.82
C MET A 30 -5.93 6.81 -13.53
N ALA A 31 -5.93 8.09 -13.22
CA ALA A 31 -4.89 9.04 -13.64
C ALA A 31 -3.93 9.32 -12.47
N SER A 32 -2.84 10.02 -12.74
CA SER A 32 -1.84 10.39 -11.74
C SER A 32 -2.42 11.13 -10.52
N ALA A 33 -3.49 11.89 -10.71
CA ALA A 33 -4.19 12.57 -9.61
C ALA A 33 -4.89 11.61 -8.62
N GLY A 34 -5.04 10.35 -8.99
CA GLY A 34 -5.63 9.30 -8.14
C GLY A 34 -4.66 8.69 -7.13
N PHE A 35 -3.37 9.06 -7.17
CA PHE A 35 -2.38 8.58 -6.21
C PHE A 35 -2.29 9.48 -4.99
N ALA A 36 -2.31 8.87 -3.80
CA ALA A 36 -1.85 9.52 -2.59
C ALA A 36 -0.32 9.51 -2.56
N LEU A 37 0.27 10.61 -2.18
CA LEU A 37 1.73 10.77 -2.12
C LEU A 37 2.14 10.89 -0.65
N LEU A 38 2.90 9.92 -0.17
CA LEU A 38 3.24 9.78 1.25
C LEU A 38 4.74 9.78 1.47
N ASP A 39 5.19 10.34 2.58
CA ASP A 39 6.59 10.24 3.04
C ASP A 39 6.88 8.80 3.45
N LEU A 40 7.63 8.07 2.62
CA LEU A 40 7.93 6.67 2.84
C LEU A 40 8.77 6.45 4.10
N GLY A 41 9.73 7.31 4.36
CA GLY A 41 10.60 7.16 5.53
C GLY A 41 9.82 7.23 6.83
N ARG A 42 8.90 8.17 6.94
CA ARG A 42 8.02 8.31 8.11
C ARG A 42 6.98 7.20 8.16
N LEU A 43 6.44 6.80 7.02
CA LEU A 43 5.44 5.74 6.94
C LEU A 43 5.99 4.39 7.46
N LEU A 44 7.27 4.10 7.22
CA LEU A 44 7.91 2.88 7.71
C LEU A 44 7.92 2.77 9.24
N GLN A 45 7.80 3.88 9.95
CA GLN A 45 7.70 3.89 11.42
C GLN A 45 6.41 3.26 11.94
N LEU A 46 5.40 3.08 11.08
CA LEU A 46 4.16 2.38 11.45
C LEU A 46 4.40 0.94 11.92
N ARG A 47 5.50 0.33 11.54
CA ARG A 47 5.87 -1.01 12.03
C ARG A 47 5.96 -1.07 13.55
N GLU A 48 6.39 0.02 14.18
CA GLU A 48 6.58 0.09 15.62
C GLU A 48 5.26 0.24 16.39
N VAL A 49 4.23 0.77 15.73
CA VAL A 49 2.92 0.99 16.34
C VAL A 49 1.87 -0.06 15.96
N TYR A 50 2.24 -0.99 15.09
CA TYR A 50 1.33 -2.06 14.66
C TYR A 50 1.09 -3.06 15.80
N LYS A 51 -0.16 -3.15 16.23
CA LYS A 51 -0.59 -3.97 17.37
C LYS A 51 -1.15 -5.34 17.01
N GLY A 52 -0.92 -5.78 15.78
CA GLY A 52 -1.41 -7.05 15.29
C GLY A 52 -2.73 -6.94 14.52
N LYS A 53 -3.12 -8.05 13.90
CA LYS A 53 -4.26 -8.13 12.96
C LYS A 53 -5.58 -7.61 13.53
N ALA A 54 -5.82 -7.83 14.82
CA ALA A 54 -7.05 -7.36 15.48
C ALA A 54 -7.19 -5.82 15.52
N HIS A 55 -6.11 -5.09 15.27
CA HIS A 55 -6.07 -3.62 15.30
C HIS A 55 -5.69 -3.00 13.95
N GLU A 56 -5.77 -3.79 12.87
CA GLU A 56 -5.34 -3.37 11.54
C GLU A 56 -6.13 -2.15 11.03
N ASP A 57 -7.43 -2.12 11.25
CA ASP A 57 -8.28 -0.99 10.83
C ASP A 57 -7.87 0.33 11.50
N GLY A 58 -7.33 0.27 12.70
CA GLY A 58 -6.82 1.45 13.40
C GLY A 58 -5.61 2.11 12.74
N MET A 59 -4.90 1.38 11.89
CA MET A 59 -3.75 1.90 11.16
C MET A 59 -4.14 2.96 10.13
N VAL A 60 -5.32 2.83 9.55
CA VAL A 60 -5.83 3.75 8.51
C VAL A 60 -5.85 5.21 8.99
N ALA A 61 -6.17 5.42 10.26
CA ALA A 61 -6.23 6.76 10.86
C ALA A 61 -4.86 7.48 10.87
N HIS A 62 -3.76 6.74 10.74
CA HIS A 62 -2.42 7.31 10.73
C HIS A 62 -1.98 7.80 9.35
N TYR A 63 -2.52 7.25 8.27
CA TYR A 63 -2.03 7.48 6.90
C TYR A 63 -2.04 8.95 6.46
N PRO A 64 -3.07 9.76 6.77
CA PRO A 64 -3.07 11.17 6.36
C PRO A 64 -1.91 11.99 6.91
N ARG A 65 -1.32 11.59 8.03
CA ARG A 65 -0.19 12.28 8.66
C ARG A 65 1.10 12.23 7.83
N PHE A 66 1.16 11.30 6.90
CA PHE A 66 2.34 11.08 6.05
C PHE A 66 2.19 11.68 4.66
N SER A 67 1.04 12.30 4.38
CA SER A 67 0.78 12.92 3.09
C SER A 67 1.71 14.10 2.85
N VAL A 68 2.40 14.09 1.70
CA VAL A 68 3.32 15.16 1.30
C VAL A 68 2.71 16.04 0.20
N ALA A 69 1.76 15.50 -0.53
CA ALA A 69 1.02 16.21 -1.57
C ALA A 69 -0.28 15.46 -1.85
N ASN A 70 -1.17 16.11 -2.63
CA ASN A 70 -2.43 15.47 -3.03
C ASN A 70 -3.30 15.07 -1.82
N HIS A 71 -3.36 15.93 -0.82
CA HIS A 71 -3.99 15.68 0.48
C HIS A 71 -5.48 15.30 0.41
N GLY A 72 -6.15 15.58 -0.72
CA GLY A 72 -7.54 15.19 -0.93
C GLY A 72 -7.74 13.72 -1.29
N VAL A 73 -6.67 12.99 -1.56
CA VAL A 73 -6.72 11.57 -1.92
C VAL A 73 -6.44 10.74 -0.68
N ALA A 74 -7.44 9.97 -0.23
CA ALA A 74 -7.28 9.05 0.88
C ALA A 74 -6.45 7.83 0.42
N PRO A 75 -5.33 7.51 1.08
CA PRO A 75 -4.55 6.34 0.72
C PRO A 75 -5.35 5.04 0.89
N SER A 76 -5.03 4.04 0.07
CA SER A 76 -5.59 2.70 0.21
C SER A 76 -5.31 2.12 1.60
N ILE A 77 -6.21 1.28 2.10
CA ILE A 77 -5.98 0.50 3.33
C ILE A 77 -4.73 -0.37 3.21
N ASP A 78 -4.36 -0.78 2.01
CA ASP A 78 -3.19 -1.61 1.72
C ASP A 78 -1.87 -0.82 1.70
N THR A 79 -1.89 0.45 2.08
CA THR A 79 -0.70 1.30 2.13
C THR A 79 0.51 0.66 2.82
N PRO A 80 0.37 -0.02 3.99
CA PRO A 80 1.51 -0.66 4.62
C PRO A 80 2.15 -1.76 3.77
N LEU A 81 1.36 -2.53 3.04
CA LEU A 81 1.86 -3.56 2.12
C LEU A 81 2.78 -2.94 1.07
N HIS A 82 2.35 -1.86 0.45
CA HIS A 82 3.16 -1.14 -0.54
C HIS A 82 4.40 -0.49 0.06
N ALA A 83 4.32 -0.03 1.31
CA ALA A 83 5.44 0.61 2.00
C ALA A 83 6.51 -0.40 2.47
N PHE A 84 6.08 -1.55 2.99
CA PHE A 84 6.95 -2.49 3.68
C PHE A 84 7.66 -3.47 2.76
N ILE A 85 7.15 -3.70 1.57
CA ILE A 85 7.86 -4.48 0.56
C ILE A 85 9.00 -3.63 -0.02
N PRO A 86 10.27 -4.06 0.10
CA PRO A 86 11.42 -3.25 -0.29
C PRO A 86 11.67 -3.30 -1.80
N LYS A 87 10.68 -2.92 -2.57
CA LYS A 87 10.72 -2.85 -4.03
C LYS A 87 10.23 -1.49 -4.52
N ALA A 88 10.73 -1.06 -5.67
CA ALA A 88 10.34 0.22 -6.26
C ALA A 88 8.89 0.21 -6.75
N HIS A 89 8.42 -0.92 -7.21
CA HIS A 89 7.06 -1.11 -7.70
C HIS A 89 6.43 -2.32 -7.03
N VAL A 90 5.21 -2.16 -6.54
CA VAL A 90 4.43 -3.21 -5.90
C VAL A 90 3.01 -3.16 -6.47
N ASP A 91 2.59 -4.25 -7.09
CA ASP A 91 1.22 -4.42 -7.56
C ASP A 91 0.45 -5.30 -6.59
N HIS A 92 -0.74 -4.86 -6.19
CA HIS A 92 -1.66 -5.59 -5.37
C HIS A 92 -2.99 -5.72 -6.09
N MET A 93 -3.43 -6.94 -6.31
CA MET A 93 -4.66 -7.24 -7.04
C MET A 93 -5.41 -8.39 -6.37
N HIS A 94 -6.73 -8.43 -6.62
CA HIS A 94 -7.61 -9.50 -6.18
C HIS A 94 -8.24 -10.19 -7.40
N PRO A 95 -7.50 -11.00 -8.15
CA PRO A 95 -8.07 -11.71 -9.31
C PRO A 95 -9.16 -12.68 -8.88
N ASP A 96 -10.28 -12.70 -9.61
CA ASP A 96 -11.43 -13.54 -9.27
C ASP A 96 -11.06 -15.02 -9.12
N ALA A 97 -10.16 -15.53 -9.96
CA ALA A 97 -9.71 -16.92 -9.87
C ALA A 97 -8.97 -17.21 -8.55
N VAL A 98 -8.16 -16.28 -8.07
CA VAL A 98 -7.45 -16.41 -6.78
C VAL A 98 -8.42 -16.31 -5.61
N ILE A 99 -9.37 -15.39 -5.69
CA ILE A 99 -10.44 -15.26 -4.68
C ILE A 99 -11.25 -16.55 -4.59
N ALA A 100 -11.60 -17.14 -5.72
CA ALA A 100 -12.35 -18.40 -5.77
C ALA A 100 -11.61 -19.55 -5.09
N ILE A 101 -10.30 -19.65 -5.28
CA ILE A 101 -9.44 -20.63 -4.60
C ILE A 101 -9.45 -20.36 -3.09
N ALA A 102 -9.19 -19.13 -2.68
CA ALA A 102 -9.08 -18.75 -1.27
C ALA A 102 -10.39 -18.96 -0.50
N ALA A 103 -11.54 -18.73 -1.16
CA ALA A 103 -12.86 -18.89 -0.55
C ALA A 103 -13.42 -20.32 -0.60
N SER A 104 -12.76 -21.25 -1.29
CA SER A 104 -13.24 -22.63 -1.42
C SER A 104 -13.02 -23.43 -0.14
N LYS A 105 -13.80 -24.52 0.01
CA LYS A 105 -13.59 -25.48 1.11
C LYS A 105 -12.23 -26.16 1.04
N ASP A 106 -11.71 -26.32 -0.16
CA ASP A 106 -10.44 -26.98 -0.46
C ASP A 106 -9.30 -25.97 -0.66
N SER A 107 -9.39 -24.78 -0.09
CA SER A 107 -8.44 -23.69 -0.34
C SER A 107 -6.97 -24.12 -0.16
N GLU A 108 -6.66 -24.83 0.91
CA GLU A 108 -5.29 -25.28 1.16
C GLU A 108 -4.78 -26.24 0.08
N ARG A 109 -5.60 -27.23 -0.28
CA ARG A 109 -5.23 -28.22 -1.32
C ARG A 109 -5.05 -27.52 -2.68
N LEU A 110 -6.01 -26.70 -3.07
CA LEU A 110 -5.98 -25.98 -4.34
C LEU A 110 -4.80 -25.00 -4.42
N THR A 111 -4.50 -24.30 -3.32
CA THR A 111 -3.35 -23.40 -3.26
C THR A 111 -2.05 -24.18 -3.51
N LYS A 112 -1.88 -25.34 -2.89
CA LYS A 112 -0.71 -26.18 -3.11
C LYS A 112 -0.62 -26.71 -4.54
N GLU A 113 -1.75 -27.12 -5.13
CA GLU A 113 -1.78 -27.61 -6.50
C GLU A 113 -1.44 -26.53 -7.54
N VAL A 114 -1.94 -25.30 -7.35
CA VAL A 114 -1.78 -24.22 -8.31
C VAL A 114 -0.45 -23.49 -8.14
N PHE A 115 -0.05 -23.21 -6.91
CA PHE A 115 1.11 -22.38 -6.60
C PHE A 115 2.30 -23.19 -6.07
N GLY A 116 2.13 -24.47 -5.81
CA GLY A 116 3.20 -25.33 -5.29
C GLY A 116 3.64 -24.90 -3.89
N GLY A 117 4.95 -24.83 -3.69
CA GLY A 117 5.55 -24.42 -2.43
C GLY A 117 5.95 -22.93 -2.36
N GLU A 118 5.49 -22.12 -3.29
CA GLU A 118 5.87 -20.71 -3.38
C GLU A 118 5.05 -19.78 -2.48
N ILE A 119 3.97 -20.33 -1.89
CA ILE A 119 3.10 -19.58 -0.96
C ILE A 119 2.94 -20.37 0.34
#